data_45b64cce5d25caa691cdae913d8b3c18
#
_entry.id   45b64cce5d25caa691cdae913d8b3c18
#
_cell.length_a   1.000
_cell.length_b   1.000
_cell.length_c   1.000
_cell.angle_alpha   90.00
_cell.angle_beta   90.00
_cell.angle_gamma   90.00
#
_symmetry.space_group_name_H-M   'P 1'
#
loop_
_entity.id
_entity.type
_entity.pdbx_description
1 polymer ?
#
loop_
_entity_poly.entity_id
_entity_poly.type
_entity_poly.pdbx_seq_one_letter_code
_entity_poly.pdbx_strand_id
1 'polypeptide(L)'
;MALFLHKEQTIKIYLYDQKKIMKLFASTILISLMAFSTHAQVTIIGVTLPATIKAGDSNLSLNGGGIRKKVFFKLYVGGLYLSEKSSDAAAIVNADKPMAVKLQITSGMISSENMSEAILEGFEASTGGKTEPLKAKIAAFVNTFKKDEIVEGNVFDIVYVPGKGVESYKNGKLQGTIEGMDFKKALFGIWLGSKPADDDLKTAMLGK
;
A
#
# COMPACT_ATOMS: atom_id res chain seq x y z
N MET A 1 5.66 -45.62 61.12
CA MET A 1 6.47 -45.62 59.88
C MET A 1 5.60 -45.62 58.59
N ALA A 2 4.60 -46.48 58.51
CA ALA A 2 3.70 -46.56 57.32
C ALA A 2 2.90 -45.25 56.99
N LEU A 3 2.40 -44.56 58.02
CA LEU A 3 1.61 -43.33 57.85
C LEU A 3 2.41 -42.15 57.28
N PHE A 4 3.69 -42.11 57.60
CA PHE A 4 4.61 -41.05 57.10
C PHE A 4 4.95 -41.24 55.63
N LEU A 5 5.14 -42.47 55.18
CA LEU A 5 5.42 -42.82 53.79
C LEU A 5 4.20 -42.54 52.90
N HIS A 6 2.99 -42.76 53.39
CA HIS A 6 1.76 -42.49 52.65
C HIS A 6 1.55 -41.00 52.45
N LYS A 7 1.85 -40.18 53.46
CA LYS A 7 1.74 -38.69 53.35
C LYS A 7 2.75 -38.11 52.38
N GLU A 8 3.98 -38.60 52.32
CA GLU A 8 5.00 -38.18 51.35
C GLU A 8 4.58 -38.52 49.90
N GLN A 9 4.02 -39.70 49.67
CA GLN A 9 3.57 -40.09 48.34
C GLN A 9 2.40 -39.22 47.89
N THR A 10 1.46 -38.90 48.74
CA THR A 10 0.31 -38.03 48.43
C THR A 10 0.78 -36.63 48.07
N ILE A 11 1.74 -36.06 48.77
CA ILE A 11 2.32 -34.74 48.48
C ILE A 11 3.04 -34.76 47.13
N LYS A 12 3.82 -35.80 46.81
CA LYS A 12 4.52 -35.93 45.53
C LYS A 12 3.55 -36.00 44.34
N ILE A 13 2.46 -36.75 44.47
CA ILE A 13 1.41 -36.84 43.45
C ILE A 13 0.75 -35.48 43.26
N TYR A 14 0.38 -34.79 44.34
CA TYR A 14 -0.24 -33.46 44.26
C TYR A 14 0.67 -32.42 43.58
N LEU A 15 1.95 -32.41 43.93
CA LEU A 15 2.95 -31.51 43.30
C LEU A 15 3.22 -31.85 41.83
N TYR A 16 3.15 -33.12 41.45
CA TYR A 16 3.28 -33.55 40.07
C TYR A 16 2.08 -33.06 39.21
N ASP A 17 0.86 -33.22 39.73
CA ASP A 17 -0.36 -32.76 39.04
C ASP A 17 -0.40 -31.25 38.90
N GLN A 18 0.02 -30.49 39.92
CA GLN A 18 0.13 -29.03 39.86
C GLN A 18 1.14 -28.58 38.78
N LYS A 19 2.28 -29.23 38.68
CA LYS A 19 3.28 -28.95 37.63
C LYS A 19 2.77 -29.27 36.22
N LYS A 20 2.00 -30.35 36.09
CA LYS A 20 1.38 -30.75 34.81
C LYS A 20 0.28 -29.73 34.36
N ILE A 21 -0.56 -29.32 35.30
CA ILE A 21 -1.59 -28.31 35.10
C ILE A 21 -0.95 -26.94 34.70
N MET A 22 0.09 -26.52 35.39
CA MET A 22 0.83 -25.29 35.13
C MET A 22 1.49 -25.28 33.75
N LYS A 23 2.04 -26.42 33.30
CA LYS A 23 2.59 -26.59 31.95
C LYS A 23 1.51 -26.52 30.86
N LEU A 24 0.33 -27.11 31.11
CA LEU A 24 -0.82 -27.03 30.22
C LEU A 24 -1.32 -25.59 30.09
N PHE A 25 -1.44 -24.86 31.21
CA PHE A 25 -1.83 -23.44 31.18
C PHE A 25 -0.80 -22.55 30.47
N ALA A 26 0.50 -22.79 30.73
CA ALA A 26 1.57 -22.06 30.04
C ALA A 26 1.59 -22.33 28.53
N SER A 27 1.30 -23.57 28.09
CA SER A 27 1.20 -23.94 26.69
C SER A 27 -0.02 -23.30 26.01
N THR A 28 -1.15 -23.23 26.70
CA THR A 28 -2.39 -22.61 26.18
C THR A 28 -2.25 -21.09 26.04
N ILE A 29 -1.55 -20.43 26.97
CA ILE A 29 -1.26 -18.99 26.92
C ILE A 29 -0.30 -18.68 25.76
N LEU A 30 0.70 -19.53 25.50
CA LEU A 30 1.65 -19.33 24.41
C LEU A 30 0.98 -19.46 23.02
N ILE A 31 -0.03 -20.30 22.88
CA ILE A 31 -0.80 -20.47 21.64
C ILE A 31 -1.73 -19.25 21.39
N SER A 32 -2.26 -18.64 22.45
CA SER A 32 -3.14 -17.47 22.32
C SER A 32 -2.39 -16.16 21.98
N LEU A 33 -1.06 -16.11 22.12
CA LEU A 33 -0.24 -14.95 21.73
C LEU A 33 0.22 -14.96 20.27
N MET A 34 -0.10 -15.98 19.50
CA MET A 34 -0.07 -15.86 18.04
C MET A 34 -1.27 -15.01 17.58
N ALA A 35 -1.26 -13.74 17.96
CA ALA A 35 -2.12 -12.74 17.36
C ALA A 35 -1.77 -12.71 15.86
N PHE A 36 -2.57 -13.36 15.04
CA PHE A 36 -2.57 -13.16 13.60
C PHE A 36 -2.74 -11.65 13.40
N SER A 37 -1.66 -10.99 12.99
CA SER A 37 -1.78 -9.64 12.43
C SER A 37 -2.62 -9.78 11.16
N THR A 38 -3.94 -9.78 11.33
CA THR A 38 -4.87 -9.67 10.20
C THR A 38 -4.63 -8.30 9.60
N HIS A 39 -3.85 -8.26 8.53
CA HIS A 39 -3.73 -7.07 7.72
C HIS A 39 -5.11 -6.86 7.11
N ALA A 40 -5.85 -5.90 7.64
CA ALA A 40 -7.22 -5.63 7.23
C ALA A 40 -7.22 -5.14 5.77
N GLN A 41 -7.88 -5.88 4.90
CA GLN A 41 -8.28 -5.39 3.59
C GLN A 41 -9.26 -4.23 3.79
N VAL A 42 -9.16 -3.20 2.97
CA VAL A 42 -10.07 -2.05 3.00
C VAL A 42 -10.94 -2.08 1.75
N THR A 43 -12.26 -2.11 1.93
CA THR A 43 -13.21 -2.04 0.81
C THR A 43 -13.82 -0.64 0.74
N ILE A 44 -13.70 0.02 -0.41
CA ILE A 44 -14.17 1.37 -0.69
C ILE A 44 -15.05 1.30 -1.94
N ILE A 45 -16.32 1.65 -1.82
CA ILE A 45 -17.31 1.60 -2.93
C ILE A 45 -17.25 0.31 -3.77
N GLY A 46 -17.12 -0.86 -3.12
CA GLY A 46 -17.05 -2.16 -3.79
C GLY A 46 -15.65 -2.56 -4.30
N VAL A 47 -14.67 -1.67 -4.24
CA VAL A 47 -13.27 -1.96 -4.58
C VAL A 47 -12.52 -2.41 -3.33
N THR A 48 -11.92 -3.59 -3.37
CA THR A 48 -11.09 -4.10 -2.28
C THR A 48 -9.61 -3.82 -2.55
N LEU A 49 -9.02 -2.96 -1.71
CA LEU A 49 -7.58 -2.75 -1.67
C LEU A 49 -6.93 -3.88 -0.87
N PRO A 50 -5.99 -4.66 -1.44
CA PRO A 50 -5.31 -5.72 -0.70
C PRO A 50 -4.49 -5.13 0.46
N ALA A 51 -4.35 -5.89 1.53
CA ALA A 51 -3.58 -5.46 2.70
C ALA A 51 -2.10 -5.23 2.40
N THR A 52 -1.55 -5.99 1.42
CA THR A 52 -0.15 -5.91 1.01
C THR A 52 -0.01 -6.05 -0.50
N ILE A 53 1.05 -5.45 -1.06
CA ILE A 53 1.50 -5.65 -2.44
C ILE A 53 3.01 -5.82 -2.50
N LYS A 54 3.53 -6.30 -3.64
CA LYS A 54 4.97 -6.45 -3.88
C LYS A 54 5.56 -5.21 -4.55
N ALA A 55 6.80 -4.85 -4.15
CA ALA A 55 7.66 -3.89 -4.83
C ALA A 55 9.08 -4.48 -4.90
N GLY A 56 9.42 -5.09 -6.01
CA GLY A 56 10.60 -5.95 -6.09
C GLY A 56 10.51 -7.07 -5.06
N ASP A 57 11.55 -7.23 -4.24
CA ASP A 57 11.61 -8.23 -3.16
C ASP A 57 10.88 -7.78 -1.88
N SER A 58 10.46 -6.52 -1.80
CA SER A 58 9.82 -5.95 -0.62
C SER A 58 8.32 -6.21 -0.60
N ASN A 59 7.76 -6.45 0.59
CA ASN A 59 6.32 -6.40 0.85
C ASN A 59 5.97 -5.00 1.35
N LEU A 60 4.99 -4.36 0.72
CA LEU A 60 4.44 -3.08 1.14
C LEU A 60 3.09 -3.29 1.79
N SER A 61 2.83 -2.61 2.89
CA SER A 61 1.54 -2.61 3.56
C SER A 61 0.68 -1.42 3.12
N LEU A 62 -0.64 -1.60 3.05
CA LEU A 62 -1.57 -0.52 2.79
C LEU A 62 -1.44 0.54 3.88
N ASN A 63 -1.03 1.75 3.50
CA ASN A 63 -0.93 2.91 4.39
C ASN A 63 -2.31 3.54 4.60
N GLY A 64 -3.03 3.74 3.50
CA GLY A 64 -4.38 4.25 3.46
C GLY A 64 -4.90 4.31 2.03
N GLY A 65 -6.20 4.57 1.87
CA GLY A 65 -6.82 4.65 0.56
C GLY A 65 -8.14 5.38 0.58
N GLY A 66 -8.52 5.90 -0.59
CA GLY A 66 -9.71 6.72 -0.76
C GLY A 66 -10.19 6.77 -2.20
N ILE A 67 -11.16 7.64 -2.46
CA ILE A 67 -11.76 7.83 -3.77
C ILE A 67 -11.26 9.14 -4.36
N ARG A 68 -10.76 9.12 -5.60
CA ARG A 68 -10.60 10.32 -6.37
C ARG A 68 -11.95 10.77 -6.94
N LYS A 69 -12.32 11.99 -6.67
CA LYS A 69 -13.52 12.62 -7.22
C LYS A 69 -13.14 13.76 -8.16
N LYS A 70 -13.94 13.99 -9.21
CA LYS A 70 -13.92 15.21 -10.01
C LYS A 70 -15.35 15.71 -10.09
N VAL A 71 -15.65 16.82 -9.41
CA VAL A 71 -17.01 17.31 -9.20
C VAL A 71 -17.86 16.25 -8.49
N PHE A 72 -18.80 15.59 -9.16
CA PHE A 72 -19.68 14.55 -8.59
C PHE A 72 -19.28 13.13 -9.00
N PHE A 73 -18.28 12.98 -9.86
CA PHE A 73 -17.88 11.68 -10.41
C PHE A 73 -16.79 11.03 -9.58
N LYS A 74 -17.02 9.77 -9.20
CA LYS A 74 -16.02 8.90 -8.56
C LYS A 74 -15.20 8.27 -9.66
N LEU A 75 -13.98 8.74 -9.87
CA LEU A 75 -13.16 8.35 -11.00
C LEU A 75 -12.43 7.03 -10.76
N TYR A 76 -11.78 6.91 -9.62
CA TYR A 76 -11.07 5.68 -9.20
C TYR A 76 -10.92 5.59 -7.68
N VAL A 77 -10.72 4.40 -7.19
CA VAL A 77 -10.22 4.15 -5.83
C VAL A 77 -8.70 4.07 -5.89
N GLY A 78 -8.04 4.83 -5.01
CA GLY A 78 -6.58 4.86 -4.90
C GLY A 78 -6.10 4.41 -3.52
N GLY A 79 -5.03 3.59 -3.47
CA GLY A 79 -4.37 3.16 -2.25
C GLY A 79 -2.87 3.44 -2.28
N LEU A 80 -2.34 3.94 -1.17
CA LEU A 80 -0.90 4.12 -0.95
C LEU A 80 -0.35 2.93 -0.17
N TYR A 81 0.77 2.39 -0.63
CA TYR A 81 1.45 1.26 -0.01
C TYR A 81 2.89 1.65 0.34
N LEU A 82 3.30 1.36 1.57
CA LEU A 82 4.61 1.71 2.11
C LEU A 82 5.23 0.52 2.86
N SER A 83 6.56 0.52 3.00
CA SER A 83 7.27 -0.44 3.85
C SER A 83 6.94 -0.24 5.33
N GLU A 84 6.73 1.02 5.75
CA GLU A 84 6.36 1.43 7.10
C GLU A 84 5.27 2.50 7.00
N LYS A 85 4.24 2.42 7.85
CA LYS A 85 3.15 3.42 7.84
C LYS A 85 3.68 4.82 8.15
N SER A 86 3.19 5.81 7.41
CA SER A 86 3.55 7.21 7.59
C SER A 86 2.42 8.14 7.15
N SER A 87 2.25 9.24 7.88
CA SER A 87 1.34 10.33 7.51
C SER A 87 2.08 11.60 7.04
N ASP A 88 3.42 11.54 6.91
CA ASP A 88 4.25 12.64 6.42
C ASP A 88 4.46 12.49 4.91
N ALA A 89 3.66 13.21 4.12
CA ALA A 89 3.71 13.20 2.67
C ALA A 89 5.09 13.60 2.12
N ALA A 90 5.74 14.60 2.72
CA ALA A 90 7.04 15.09 2.25
C ALA A 90 8.13 14.06 2.49
N ALA A 91 8.14 13.42 3.66
CA ALA A 91 9.08 12.35 3.97
C ALA A 91 8.89 11.15 3.00
N ILE A 92 7.63 10.74 2.73
CA ILE A 92 7.31 9.64 1.81
C ILE A 92 7.83 9.93 0.41
N VAL A 93 7.50 11.11 -0.14
CA VAL A 93 7.89 11.50 -1.51
C VAL A 93 9.41 11.62 -1.65
N ASN A 94 10.11 12.09 -0.62
CA ASN A 94 11.56 12.31 -0.67
C ASN A 94 12.40 11.09 -0.33
N ALA A 95 11.85 10.08 0.34
CA ALA A 95 12.60 8.87 0.72
C ALA A 95 12.96 8.00 -0.50
N ASP A 96 14.19 7.48 -0.51
CA ASP A 96 14.60 6.42 -1.44
C ASP A 96 14.24 5.05 -0.82
N LYS A 97 12.93 4.82 -0.65
CA LYS A 97 12.36 3.59 -0.11
C LYS A 97 11.29 3.04 -1.06
N PRO A 98 11.10 1.71 -1.12
CA PRO A 98 10.02 1.12 -1.91
C PRO A 98 8.67 1.68 -1.49
N MET A 99 7.87 2.06 -2.47
CA MET A 99 6.49 2.51 -2.28
C MET A 99 5.64 2.22 -3.53
N ALA A 100 4.33 2.22 -3.38
CA ALA A 100 3.45 2.11 -4.53
C ALA A 100 2.14 2.86 -4.34
N VAL A 101 1.53 3.23 -5.47
CA VAL A 101 0.14 3.66 -5.58
C VAL A 101 -0.59 2.66 -6.46
N LYS A 102 -1.67 2.10 -5.93
CA LYS A 102 -2.62 1.26 -6.68
C LYS A 102 -3.85 2.08 -7.00
N LEU A 103 -4.31 2.03 -8.26
CA LEU A 103 -5.53 2.68 -8.72
C LEU A 103 -6.45 1.62 -9.32
N GLN A 104 -7.73 1.61 -8.95
CA GLN A 104 -8.75 0.85 -9.66
C GLN A 104 -9.80 1.79 -10.21
N ILE A 105 -9.98 1.78 -11.53
CA ILE A 105 -10.92 2.62 -12.25
C ILE A 105 -12.35 2.24 -11.89
N THR A 106 -13.16 3.23 -11.52
CA THR A 106 -14.58 3.05 -11.11
C THR A 106 -15.55 3.86 -11.95
N SER A 107 -15.09 4.40 -13.07
CA SER A 107 -15.92 5.22 -13.97
C SER A 107 -15.53 5.03 -15.43
N GLY A 108 -16.50 4.74 -16.26
CA GLY A 108 -16.34 4.72 -17.72
C GLY A 108 -16.02 6.09 -18.35
N MET A 109 -15.98 7.17 -17.56
CA MET A 109 -15.54 8.49 -18.02
C MET A 109 -14.01 8.60 -18.17
N ILE A 110 -13.24 7.62 -17.65
CA ILE A 110 -11.80 7.61 -17.81
C ILE A 110 -11.45 6.88 -19.10
N SER A 111 -11.09 7.64 -20.13
CA SER A 111 -10.43 7.14 -21.34
C SER A 111 -8.91 7.26 -21.23
N SER A 112 -8.18 6.65 -22.18
CA SER A 112 -6.73 6.79 -22.27
C SER A 112 -6.29 8.26 -22.51
N GLU A 113 -7.10 9.04 -23.24
CA GLU A 113 -6.87 10.47 -23.47
C GLU A 113 -7.03 11.25 -22.17
N ASN A 114 -8.20 11.14 -21.51
CA ASN A 114 -8.48 11.86 -20.27
C ASN A 114 -7.48 11.49 -19.15
N MET A 115 -7.03 10.23 -19.09
CA MET A 115 -6.00 9.81 -18.17
C MET A 115 -4.65 10.46 -18.51
N SER A 116 -4.30 10.53 -19.79
CA SER A 116 -3.07 11.17 -20.25
C SER A 116 -3.03 12.66 -19.92
N GLU A 117 -4.13 13.37 -20.15
CA GLU A 117 -4.28 14.78 -19.79
C GLU A 117 -4.15 14.98 -18.27
N ALA A 118 -4.86 14.18 -17.48
CA ALA A 118 -4.80 14.26 -16.03
C ALA A 118 -3.38 13.98 -15.47
N ILE A 119 -2.62 13.07 -16.10
CA ILE A 119 -1.23 12.82 -15.75
C ILE A 119 -0.37 14.04 -16.04
N LEU A 120 -0.51 14.67 -17.22
CA LEU A 120 0.24 15.88 -17.59
C LEU A 120 -0.06 17.04 -16.63
N GLU A 121 -1.35 17.31 -16.36
CA GLU A 121 -1.79 18.30 -15.37
C GLU A 121 -1.19 18.01 -13.98
N GLY A 122 -1.17 16.74 -13.59
CA GLY A 122 -0.61 16.29 -12.33
C GLY A 122 0.89 16.56 -12.22
N PHE A 123 1.67 16.32 -13.28
CA PHE A 123 3.08 16.68 -13.33
C PHE A 123 3.31 18.19 -13.26
N GLU A 124 2.55 18.98 -13.98
CA GLU A 124 2.59 20.45 -13.91
C GLU A 124 2.36 20.94 -12.47
N ALA A 125 1.32 20.42 -11.81
CA ALA A 125 0.99 20.79 -10.44
C ALA A 125 2.09 20.37 -9.44
N SER A 126 2.59 19.12 -9.55
CA SER A 126 3.56 18.54 -8.62
C SER A 126 4.96 19.16 -8.73
N THR A 127 5.33 19.63 -9.93
CA THR A 127 6.65 20.27 -10.20
C THR A 127 6.61 21.78 -10.12
N GLY A 128 5.40 22.37 -9.94
CA GLY A 128 5.22 23.81 -10.01
C GLY A 128 5.52 24.37 -11.40
N GLY A 129 5.18 23.64 -12.46
CA GLY A 129 5.40 24.01 -13.85
C GLY A 129 6.81 23.71 -14.39
N LYS A 130 7.68 23.09 -13.59
CA LYS A 130 9.07 22.78 -13.99
C LYS A 130 9.18 21.37 -14.58
N THR A 131 8.43 21.11 -15.66
CA THR A 131 8.35 19.79 -16.29
C THR A 131 9.43 19.53 -17.33
N GLU A 132 10.07 20.59 -17.89
CA GLU A 132 11.01 20.46 -19.01
C GLU A 132 12.17 19.45 -18.75
N PRO A 133 12.83 19.42 -17.57
CA PRO A 133 13.88 18.42 -17.28
C PRO A 133 13.39 16.97 -17.29
N LEU A 134 12.08 16.75 -17.10
CA LEU A 134 11.44 15.44 -17.04
C LEU A 134 10.64 15.08 -18.29
N LYS A 135 10.61 15.97 -19.31
CA LYS A 135 9.75 15.86 -20.49
C LYS A 135 9.78 14.48 -21.17
N ALA A 136 10.97 13.95 -21.42
CA ALA A 136 11.12 12.63 -22.04
C ALA A 136 10.59 11.50 -21.15
N LYS A 137 10.84 11.56 -19.83
CA LYS A 137 10.36 10.60 -18.84
C LYS A 137 8.83 10.65 -18.70
N ILE A 138 8.26 11.86 -18.65
CA ILE A 138 6.82 12.09 -18.61
C ILE A 138 6.16 11.52 -19.86
N ALA A 139 6.69 11.82 -21.05
CA ALA A 139 6.17 11.30 -22.31
C ALA A 139 6.22 9.76 -22.35
N ALA A 140 7.31 9.14 -21.91
CA ALA A 140 7.43 7.69 -21.81
C ALA A 140 6.37 7.10 -20.84
N PHE A 141 6.15 7.75 -19.69
CA PHE A 141 5.14 7.32 -18.71
C PHE A 141 3.72 7.43 -19.28
N VAL A 142 3.36 8.56 -19.88
CA VAL A 142 2.05 8.77 -20.51
C VAL A 142 1.79 7.72 -21.58
N ASN A 143 2.80 7.36 -22.37
CA ASN A 143 2.68 6.34 -23.41
C ASN A 143 2.31 4.96 -22.84
N THR A 144 2.63 4.65 -21.57
CA THR A 144 2.22 3.39 -20.95
C THR A 144 0.69 3.27 -20.81
N PHE A 145 -0.03 4.39 -20.71
CA PHE A 145 -1.49 4.46 -20.60
C PHE A 145 -2.23 4.51 -21.95
N LYS A 146 -1.48 4.73 -23.05
CA LYS A 146 -2.04 4.80 -24.39
C LYS A 146 -1.99 3.47 -25.16
N LYS A 147 -1.30 2.45 -24.62
CA LYS A 147 -1.13 1.17 -25.32
C LYS A 147 -2.42 0.40 -25.53
N ASP A 148 -3.31 0.46 -24.53
CA ASP A 148 -4.58 -0.24 -24.54
C ASP A 148 -5.67 0.66 -23.97
N GLU A 149 -6.90 0.50 -24.43
CA GLU A 149 -8.06 1.22 -23.91
C GLU A 149 -8.18 1.07 -22.38
N ILE A 150 -8.53 2.19 -21.71
CA ILE A 150 -8.83 2.19 -20.28
C ILE A 150 -10.33 2.06 -20.10
N VAL A 151 -10.74 1.05 -19.32
CA VAL A 151 -12.14 0.79 -19.01
C VAL A 151 -12.34 0.67 -17.49
N GLU A 152 -13.59 0.80 -17.05
CA GLU A 152 -13.96 0.54 -15.66
C GLU A 152 -13.51 -0.87 -15.23
N GLY A 153 -13.01 -0.99 -14.00
CA GLY A 153 -12.41 -2.21 -13.45
C GLY A 153 -10.93 -2.38 -13.73
N ASN A 154 -10.32 -1.61 -14.67
CA ASN A 154 -8.87 -1.69 -14.86
C ASN A 154 -8.12 -1.28 -13.59
N VAL A 155 -7.05 -2.02 -13.30
CA VAL A 155 -6.16 -1.79 -12.16
C VAL A 155 -4.79 -1.34 -12.65
N PHE A 156 -4.30 -0.26 -12.09
CA PHE A 156 -2.93 0.24 -12.30
C PHE A 156 -2.16 0.15 -11.01
N ASP A 157 -0.98 -0.46 -11.07
CA ASP A 157 0.00 -0.44 -9.99
C ASP A 157 1.21 0.39 -10.43
N ILE A 158 1.51 1.44 -9.69
CA ILE A 158 2.63 2.34 -9.92
C ILE A 158 3.60 2.12 -8.77
N VAL A 159 4.67 1.39 -9.04
CA VAL A 159 5.56 0.81 -8.02
C VAL A 159 6.95 1.42 -8.14
N TYR A 160 7.44 2.04 -7.10
CA TYR A 160 8.82 2.49 -7.03
C TYR A 160 9.69 1.44 -6.34
N VAL A 161 10.77 1.06 -7.02
CA VAL A 161 11.80 0.16 -6.50
C VAL A 161 13.14 0.90 -6.52
N PRO A 162 13.78 1.15 -5.36
CA PRO A 162 15.09 1.78 -5.29
C PRO A 162 16.12 1.09 -6.20
N GLY A 163 16.93 1.88 -6.90
CA GLY A 163 17.91 1.39 -7.85
C GLY A 163 17.36 0.92 -9.20
N LYS A 164 16.03 0.77 -9.34
CA LYS A 164 15.38 0.34 -10.58
C LYS A 164 14.52 1.44 -11.20
N GLY A 165 13.82 2.22 -10.37
CA GLY A 165 12.92 3.28 -10.82
C GLY A 165 11.44 2.98 -10.57
N VAL A 166 10.56 3.63 -11.32
CA VAL A 166 9.11 3.48 -11.26
C VAL A 166 8.63 2.51 -12.33
N GLU A 167 8.06 1.41 -11.90
CA GLU A 167 7.41 0.40 -12.74
C GLU A 167 5.91 0.68 -12.80
N SER A 168 5.33 0.70 -14.00
CA SER A 168 3.90 0.84 -14.23
C SER A 168 3.31 -0.48 -14.70
N TYR A 169 2.27 -0.95 -14.01
CA TYR A 169 1.55 -2.15 -14.39
C TYR A 169 0.09 -1.81 -14.70
N LYS A 170 -0.49 -2.49 -15.69
CA LYS A 170 -1.93 -2.50 -15.98
C LYS A 170 -2.43 -3.93 -15.86
N ASN A 171 -3.39 -4.17 -14.97
CA ASN A 171 -3.96 -5.50 -14.70
C ASN A 171 -2.86 -6.57 -14.45
N GLY A 172 -1.82 -6.19 -13.67
CA GLY A 172 -0.68 -7.04 -13.34
C GLY A 172 0.38 -7.20 -14.43
N LYS A 173 0.19 -6.64 -15.65
CA LYS A 173 1.16 -6.69 -16.75
C LYS A 173 2.02 -5.43 -16.76
N LEU A 174 3.34 -5.59 -16.73
CA LEU A 174 4.30 -4.48 -16.82
C LEU A 174 4.13 -3.73 -18.14
N GLN A 175 3.98 -2.41 -18.07
CA GLN A 175 3.84 -1.50 -19.21
C GLN A 175 5.14 -0.76 -19.52
N GLY A 176 5.92 -0.45 -18.49
CA GLY A 176 7.20 0.23 -18.63
C GLY A 176 7.86 0.51 -17.29
N THR A 177 9.14 0.88 -17.36
CA THR A 177 9.94 1.30 -16.20
C THR A 177 10.61 2.62 -16.54
N ILE A 178 10.58 3.58 -15.59
CA ILE A 178 11.19 4.89 -15.74
C ILE A 178 12.10 5.16 -14.55
N GLU A 179 13.38 5.33 -14.84
CA GLU A 179 14.41 5.53 -13.83
C GLU A 179 14.45 6.97 -13.31
N GLY A 180 15.00 7.10 -12.12
CA GLY A 180 15.38 8.37 -11.52
C GLY A 180 14.49 8.82 -10.38
N MET A 181 15.16 9.28 -9.34
CA MET A 181 14.53 9.80 -8.13
C MET A 181 13.79 11.11 -8.37
N ASP A 182 14.25 11.90 -9.34
CA ASP A 182 13.61 13.11 -9.85
C ASP A 182 12.22 12.81 -10.39
N PHE A 183 12.11 11.80 -11.25
CA PHE A 183 10.84 11.34 -11.80
C PHE A 183 9.93 10.76 -10.73
N LYS A 184 10.46 9.91 -9.84
CA LYS A 184 9.69 9.36 -8.71
C LYS A 184 9.05 10.46 -7.87
N LYS A 185 9.82 11.48 -7.48
CA LYS A 185 9.30 12.59 -6.67
C LYS A 185 8.19 13.36 -7.38
N ALA A 186 8.39 13.67 -8.64
CA ALA A 186 7.39 14.39 -9.45
C ALA A 186 6.10 13.55 -9.60
N LEU A 187 6.23 12.26 -9.92
CA LEU A 187 5.09 11.37 -10.13
C LEU A 187 4.26 11.16 -8.85
N PHE A 188 4.90 10.77 -7.73
CA PHE A 188 4.15 10.56 -6.48
C PHE A 188 3.68 11.89 -5.87
N GLY A 189 4.29 13.01 -6.25
CA GLY A 189 3.82 14.35 -5.96
C GLY A 189 2.43 14.66 -6.53
N ILE A 190 1.98 13.95 -7.56
CA ILE A 190 0.62 14.06 -8.12
C ILE A 190 -0.45 13.77 -7.04
N TRP A 191 -0.21 12.80 -6.15
CA TRP A 191 -1.14 12.46 -5.07
C TRP A 191 -0.76 13.06 -3.73
N LEU A 192 0.54 13.20 -3.46
CA LEU A 192 1.05 13.53 -2.12
C LEU A 192 1.67 14.93 -2.02
N GLY A 193 1.80 15.64 -3.14
CA GLY A 193 2.40 16.98 -3.21
C GLY A 193 1.56 18.08 -2.56
N SER A 194 2.02 19.32 -2.67
CA SER A 194 1.34 20.51 -2.13
C SER A 194 0.07 20.87 -2.91
N LYS A 195 -0.02 20.48 -4.18
CA LYS A 195 -1.20 20.62 -5.04
C LYS A 195 -1.60 19.24 -5.57
N PRO A 196 -2.20 18.39 -4.72
CA PRO A 196 -2.52 17.03 -5.14
C PRO A 196 -3.68 17.00 -6.12
N ALA A 197 -3.81 15.88 -6.82
CA ALA A 197 -4.93 15.65 -7.71
C ALA A 197 -6.30 15.70 -7.00
N ASP A 198 -6.33 15.38 -5.69
CA ASP A 198 -7.52 15.41 -4.83
C ASP A 198 -7.05 15.42 -3.35
N ASP A 199 -7.48 16.43 -2.58
CA ASP A 199 -7.07 16.61 -1.18
C ASP A 199 -7.68 15.55 -0.24
N ASP A 200 -8.93 15.13 -0.48
CA ASP A 200 -9.60 14.07 0.29
C ASP A 200 -8.86 12.74 0.08
N LEU A 201 -8.52 12.42 -1.17
CA LEU A 201 -7.75 11.23 -1.50
C LEU A 201 -6.37 11.24 -0.85
N LYS A 202 -5.65 12.36 -0.91
CA LYS A 202 -4.35 12.52 -0.24
C LYS A 202 -4.47 12.26 1.25
N THR A 203 -5.45 12.88 1.91
CA THR A 203 -5.72 12.71 3.35
C THR A 203 -5.97 11.25 3.68
N ALA A 204 -6.83 10.58 2.92
CA ALA A 204 -7.13 9.15 3.09
C ALA A 204 -5.91 8.25 2.82
N MET A 205 -5.10 8.52 1.79
CA MET A 205 -3.86 7.80 1.50
C MET A 205 -2.83 7.92 2.63
N LEU A 206 -2.81 9.04 3.34
CA LEU A 206 -1.94 9.29 4.50
C LEU A 206 -2.49 8.69 5.81
N GLY A 207 -3.63 7.99 5.76
CA GLY A 207 -4.24 7.37 6.93
C GLY A 207 -4.80 8.35 7.94
N LYS A 208 -5.31 9.49 7.47
CA LYS A 208 -5.88 10.58 8.27
C LYS A 208 -7.37 10.68 8.11
#